data_33e96f478aac95513a8e1ff2bbc49fb1
#
_entry.id   33e96f478aac95513a8e1ff2bbc49fb1
#
_cell.length_a   1.000
_cell.length_b   1.000
_cell.length_c   1.000
_cell.angle_alpha   90.00
_cell.angle_beta   90.00
_cell.angle_gamma   90.00
#
_symmetry.space_group_name_H-M   'P 1'
#
loop_
_entity.id
_entity.type
_entity.pdbx_description
1 polymer ?
#
loop_
_entity_poly.entity_id
_entity_poly.type
_entity_poly.pdbx_seq_one_letter_code
_entity_poly.pdbx_strand_id
1 'polypeptide(L)'
;SAFYKYKDAVQPFQNMKAGRIITFYTLLKDTPGVLSNILSIFANSGANILTINQTIPTNGCAGVTVTAETSEMHESLEEMMTEITAAEGVLKFEILAA
;
A
#
# COMPACT_ATOMS: atom_id res chain seq x y z
N SER A 1 -16.99 -3.39 6.85
CA SER A 1 -16.94 -3.35 6.84
C SER A 1 -16.98 -3.75 7.00
N ALA A 2 -17.13 -4.02 6.91
CA ALA A 2 -17.04 -4.19 6.92
C ALA A 2 -16.90 -4.69 7.10
N PHE A 3 -17.11 -5.00 6.84
CA PHE A 3 -16.76 -5.22 6.82
C PHE A 3 -16.41 -5.67 7.28
N TYR A 4 -16.57 -5.78 7.38
CA TYR A 4 -15.92 -5.99 7.66
C TYR A 4 -15.76 -6.50 8.17
N LYS A 5 -16.22 -6.70 8.32
CA LYS A 5 -15.88 -6.98 8.59
C LYS A 5 -15.56 -7.72 8.78
N TYR A 6 -15.78 -8.23 8.71
CA TYR A 6 -15.26 -8.68 8.68
C TYR A 6 -14.81 -9.27 8.82
N LYS A 7 -14.99 -9.43 8.85
CA LYS A 7 -14.30 -9.83 8.74
C LYS A 7 -13.61 -10.20 9.17
N ASP A 8 -13.84 -10.39 9.28
CA ASP A 8 -13.10 -10.64 9.63
C ASP A 8 -12.58 -11.22 9.97
N ALA A 9 -12.95 -11.38 10.15
CA ALA A 9 -12.38 -11.89 10.34
C ALA A 9 -11.95 -12.63 10.50
N VAL A 10 -12.11 -13.00 10.53
CA VAL A 10 -11.60 -13.69 10.50
C VAL A 10 -10.87 -14.48 10.37
N GLN A 11 -10.57 -15.14 10.13
CA GLN A 11 -9.71 -15.97 10.11
C GLN A 11 -8.40 -15.81 10.12
N PRO A 12 -7.87 -15.71 10.85
CA PRO A 12 -6.58 -15.17 10.96
C PRO A 12 -5.47 -16.14 10.85
N PHE A 13 -5.61 -17.25 11.43
CA PHE A 13 -4.48 -18.16 11.43
C PHE A 13 -4.19 -18.73 10.08
N GLN A 14 -5.16 -18.85 9.26
CA GLN A 14 -4.86 -19.35 7.95
C GLN A 14 -4.13 -18.32 7.14
N ASN A 15 -4.26 -17.09 7.49
CA ASN A 15 -3.54 -16.06 6.80
C ASN A 15 -2.07 -16.07 7.09
N MET A 16 -1.68 -16.69 8.17
CA MET A 16 -0.29 -16.73 8.49
C MET A 16 0.49 -17.52 7.48
N LYS A 17 -0.12 -18.51 6.88
CA LYS A 17 0.56 -19.26 5.86
C LYS A 17 0.52 -18.57 4.53
N ALA A 18 -0.53 -17.85 4.28
CA ALA A 18 -0.73 -17.22 2.99
C ALA A 18 0.14 -16.00 2.78
N GLY A 19 0.86 -15.58 3.80
CA GLY A 19 1.66 -14.39 3.68
C GLY A 19 1.12 -13.34 4.60
N ARG A 20 1.45 -12.09 4.37
CA ARG A 20 1.08 -11.08 5.32
C ARG A 20 0.38 -9.91 4.68
N ILE A 21 -0.42 -9.26 5.49
CA ILE A 21 -1.12 -8.05 5.11
C ILE A 21 -0.36 -6.89 5.75
N ILE A 22 0.07 -5.96 4.92
CA ILE A 22 0.89 -4.84 5.37
C ILE A 22 0.18 -3.54 5.02
N THR A 23 0.19 -2.61 5.95
CA THR A 23 -0.36 -1.28 5.74
C THR A 23 0.78 -0.30 5.56
N PHE A 24 0.75 0.42 4.44
CA PHE A 24 1.77 1.41 4.10
C PHE A 24 1.16 2.80 4.15
N TYR A 25 1.97 3.77 4.51
CA TYR A 25 1.58 5.18 4.43
C TYR A 25 2.54 5.90 3.50
N THR A 26 2.01 6.74 2.62
CA THR A 26 2.85 7.54 1.75
C THR A 26 2.30 8.96 1.69
N LEU A 27 3.21 9.91 1.65
CA LEU A 27 2.88 11.31 1.45
C LEU A 27 3.32 11.66 0.03
N LEU A 28 2.38 12.12 -0.78
CA LEU A 28 2.60 12.34 -2.20
C LEU A 28 2.33 13.79 -2.56
N LYS A 29 3.03 14.28 -3.59
CA LYS A 29 2.64 15.53 -4.20
C LYS A 29 1.31 15.34 -4.88
N ASP A 30 0.44 16.34 -4.78
CA ASP A 30 -0.88 16.27 -5.40
C ASP A 30 -0.78 16.71 -6.85
N THR A 31 -0.16 15.87 -7.67
CA THR A 31 -0.03 16.12 -9.11
C THR A 31 -0.53 14.89 -9.86
N PRO A 32 -1.06 15.09 -11.07
CA PRO A 32 -1.59 13.98 -11.84
C PRO A 32 -0.55 12.89 -12.06
N GLY A 33 -1.00 11.66 -11.92
CA GLY A 33 -0.16 10.51 -12.24
C GLY A 33 0.69 9.99 -11.12
N VAL A 34 0.87 10.74 -10.02
CA VAL A 34 1.73 10.28 -8.94
C VAL A 34 1.12 9.05 -8.26
N LEU A 35 -0.14 9.14 -7.83
CA LEU A 35 -0.78 8.00 -7.18
C LEU A 35 -0.89 6.81 -8.13
N SER A 36 -1.26 7.06 -9.37
CA SER A 36 -1.38 6.01 -10.36
C SER A 36 -0.07 5.26 -10.55
N ASN A 37 1.05 5.99 -10.55
CA ASN A 37 2.36 5.37 -10.68
C ASN A 37 2.68 4.50 -9.48
N ILE A 38 2.36 4.97 -8.28
CA ILE A 38 2.59 4.19 -7.07
C ILE A 38 1.79 2.88 -7.10
N LEU A 39 0.53 2.98 -7.49
CA LEU A 39 -0.32 1.78 -7.58
C LEU A 39 0.22 0.81 -8.62
N SER A 40 0.80 1.32 -9.70
CA SER A 40 1.42 0.46 -10.71
C SER A 40 2.62 -0.29 -10.14
N ILE A 41 3.41 0.37 -9.29
CA ILE A 41 4.56 -0.28 -8.68
C ILE A 41 4.09 -1.42 -7.79
N PHE A 42 3.04 -1.20 -6.99
CA PHE A 42 2.47 -2.27 -6.18
C PHE A 42 2.02 -3.44 -7.06
N ALA A 43 1.28 -3.13 -8.11
CA ALA A 43 0.75 -4.18 -8.98
C ALA A 43 1.87 -4.96 -9.67
N ASN A 44 2.89 -4.26 -10.13
CA ASN A 44 3.99 -4.91 -10.85
C ASN A 44 4.83 -5.77 -9.93
N SER A 45 4.86 -5.49 -8.64
CA SER A 45 5.61 -6.29 -7.69
C SER A 45 4.87 -7.58 -7.33
N GLY A 46 3.59 -7.68 -7.68
CA GLY A 46 2.77 -8.83 -7.33
C GLY A 46 1.97 -8.65 -6.06
N ALA A 47 2.04 -7.49 -5.44
CA ALA A 47 1.25 -7.23 -4.24
C ALA A 47 -0.21 -7.04 -4.63
N ASN A 48 -1.10 -7.55 -3.79
CA ASN A 48 -2.53 -7.44 -4.02
C ASN A 48 -3.08 -6.33 -3.12
N ILE A 49 -3.50 -5.22 -3.72
CA ILE A 49 -4.00 -4.08 -2.96
C ILE A 49 -5.41 -4.39 -2.47
N LEU A 50 -5.59 -4.29 -1.16
CA LEU A 50 -6.88 -4.58 -0.53
C LEU A 50 -7.69 -3.31 -0.28
N THR A 51 -7.04 -2.25 0.22
CA THR A 51 -7.73 -0.99 0.46
C THR A 51 -6.79 0.17 0.16
N ILE A 52 -7.40 1.29 -0.20
CA ILE A 52 -6.68 2.54 -0.41
C ILE A 52 -7.51 3.64 0.23
N ASN A 53 -6.88 4.47 1.06
CA ASN A 53 -7.52 5.64 1.64
C ASN A 53 -6.66 6.84 1.37
N GLN A 54 -7.27 7.88 0.83
CA GLN A 54 -6.55 9.11 0.50
C GLN A 54 -7.17 10.27 1.26
N THR A 55 -6.33 11.08 1.87
CA THR A 55 -6.81 12.27 2.54
C THR A 55 -7.04 13.37 1.52
N ILE A 56 -7.82 14.36 1.92
CA ILE A 56 -8.05 15.53 1.08
C ILE A 56 -6.72 16.26 0.92
N PRO A 57 -6.31 16.58 -0.31
CA PRO A 57 -5.03 17.26 -0.51
C PRO A 57 -4.97 18.59 0.22
N THR A 58 -3.83 18.85 0.85
CA THR A 58 -3.60 20.07 1.60
C THR A 58 -2.18 20.53 1.31
N ASN A 59 -2.03 21.81 0.99
CA ASN A 59 -0.71 22.39 0.71
C ASN A 59 0.02 21.63 -0.41
N GLY A 60 -0.75 21.16 -1.40
CA GLY A 60 -0.15 20.49 -2.54
C GLY A 60 0.29 19.07 -2.29
N CYS A 61 -0.11 18.49 -1.17
CA CYS A 61 0.27 17.12 -0.81
C CYS A 61 -0.95 16.33 -0.36
N ALA A 62 -0.88 15.01 -0.51
CA ALA A 62 -1.95 14.13 -0.05
C ALA A 62 -1.34 12.94 0.65
N GLY A 63 -1.96 12.52 1.74
CA GLY A 63 -1.57 11.30 2.43
C GLY A 63 -2.38 10.13 1.92
N VAL A 64 -1.74 9.02 1.65
CA VAL A 64 -2.42 7.84 1.14
C VAL A 64 -2.02 6.64 1.99
N THR A 65 -3.00 5.88 2.43
CA THR A 65 -2.77 4.64 3.17
C THR A 65 -3.18 3.49 2.27
N VAL A 66 -2.27 2.55 2.06
CA VAL A 66 -2.51 1.39 1.21
C VAL A 66 -2.32 0.14 2.04
N THR A 67 -3.32 -0.73 2.05
CA THR A 67 -3.20 -2.03 2.70
C THR A 67 -3.12 -3.07 1.59
N ALA A 68 -2.08 -3.88 1.63
CA ALA A 68 -1.84 -4.86 0.58
C ALA A 68 -1.47 -6.21 1.17
N GLU A 69 -1.85 -7.24 0.46
CA GLU A 69 -1.49 -8.61 0.79
C GLU A 69 -0.28 -8.97 -0.06
N THR A 70 0.79 -9.46 0.60
CA THR A 70 2.09 -9.56 -0.05
C THR A 70 2.56 -11.00 -0.28
N SER A 71 1.71 -11.98 -0.06
CA SER A 71 2.14 -13.37 -0.20
C SER A 71 2.47 -13.76 -1.63
N GLU A 72 1.89 -13.07 -2.60
CA GLU A 72 2.11 -13.38 -4.02
C GLU A 72 3.16 -12.50 -4.68
N MET A 73 3.87 -11.71 -3.90
CA MET A 73 4.90 -10.86 -4.47
C MET A 73 6.03 -11.70 -5.04
N HIS A 74 6.48 -11.31 -6.23
CA HIS A 74 7.63 -11.95 -6.84
C HIS A 74 8.85 -11.05 -6.76
N GLU A 75 8.70 -9.89 -6.18
CA GLU A 75 9.75 -8.93 -5.92
C GLU A 75 9.85 -8.80 -4.40
N SER A 76 11.03 -8.53 -3.87
CA SER A 76 11.16 -8.42 -2.42
C SER A 76 10.48 -7.14 -1.94
N LEU A 77 10.04 -7.16 -0.68
CA LEU A 77 9.43 -5.99 -0.09
C LEU A 77 10.39 -4.80 -0.13
N GLU A 78 11.67 -5.05 0.13
CA GLU A 78 12.66 -3.98 0.11
C GLU A 78 12.82 -3.37 -1.26
N GLU A 79 12.80 -4.20 -2.29
CA GLU A 79 12.91 -3.69 -3.65
C GLU A 79 11.72 -2.81 -4.01
N MET A 80 10.52 -3.26 -3.65
CA MET A 80 9.33 -2.48 -3.92
C MET A 80 9.38 -1.14 -3.17
N MET A 81 9.77 -1.17 -1.90
CA MET A 81 9.83 0.06 -1.12
C MET A 81 10.87 1.03 -1.68
N THR A 82 11.98 0.50 -2.17
CA THR A 82 13.01 1.33 -2.79
C THR A 82 12.48 2.01 -4.04
N GLU A 83 11.76 1.26 -4.87
CA GLU A 83 11.16 1.80 -6.08
C GLU A 83 10.18 2.92 -5.77
N ILE A 84 9.33 2.70 -4.77
CA ILE A 84 8.32 3.69 -4.42
C ILE A 84 8.98 4.92 -3.85
N THR A 85 9.95 4.75 -2.97
CA THR A 85 10.63 5.87 -2.34
C THR A 85 11.34 6.73 -3.39
N ALA A 86 11.84 6.10 -4.45
CA ALA A 86 12.55 6.80 -5.50
C ALA A 86 11.62 7.39 -6.56
N ALA A 87 10.34 7.07 -6.52
CA ALA A 87 9.40 7.53 -7.54
C ALA A 87 9.17 9.02 -7.42
N GLU A 88 8.94 9.65 -8.58
CA GLU A 88 8.70 11.09 -8.61
C GLU A 88 7.43 11.43 -7.86
N GLY A 89 7.48 12.47 -7.04
CA GLY A 89 6.31 12.92 -6.31
C GLY A 89 6.11 12.26 -4.96
N VAL A 90 6.91 11.26 -4.62
CA VAL A 90 6.82 10.61 -3.31
C VAL A 90 7.69 11.38 -2.33
N LEU A 91 7.05 11.93 -1.30
CA LEU A 91 7.75 12.70 -0.27
C LEU A 91 8.10 11.85 0.93
N LYS A 92 7.32 10.83 1.19
CA LYS A 92 7.53 9.94 2.33
C LYS A 92 6.85 8.61 2.07
N PHE A 93 7.45 7.52 2.52
CA PHE A 93 6.85 6.20 2.40
C PHE A 93 7.32 5.35 3.57
N GLU A 94 6.38 4.74 4.28
CA GLU A 94 6.73 3.94 5.46
C GLU A 94 5.69 2.86 5.69
N ILE A 95 6.08 1.85 6.46
CA ILE A 95 5.17 0.79 6.88
C ILE A 95 4.55 1.22 8.21
N LEU A 96 3.21 1.22 8.28
CA LEU A 96 2.50 1.54 9.50
C LEU A 96 2.26 0.29 10.34
N ALA A 97 1.94 -0.82 9.68
CA ALA A 97 1.63 -2.06 10.39
C ALA A 97 1.93 -3.23 9.47
N ALA A 98 2.37 -4.32 10.05
CA ALA A 98 2.70 -5.52 9.30
C ALA A 98 2.22 -6.78 10.03
#